data_2e02e02d4967050aee64af3f3d23c322
#
_entry.id   2e02e02d4967050aee64af3f3d23c322
#
_cell.length_a   1.000
_cell.length_b   1.000
_cell.length_c   1.000
_cell.angle_alpha   90.00
_cell.angle_beta   90.00
_cell.angle_gamma   90.00
#
_symmetry.space_group_name_H-M   'P 1'
#
loop_
_entity.id
_entity.type
_entity.pdbx_description
1 polymer ?
#
loop_
_entity_poly.entity_id
_entity_poly.type
_entity_poly.pdbx_seq_one_letter_code
_entity_poly.pdbx_strand_id
1 'polypeptide(L)'
;DIYIKENLLNYAWNGDKVLVRIIKDGVRRRSPEGVVDCIVERTNQILLAKVEIIKDEVYGIPIDDRILAKIKLPKKDEKYKYISDNKNIVKIEIDLFPIAQQEGIGHVIKELILNNNEKLDTDFVLSKSNIHRIANFQNPKLTVGNQQQRLDLSSKNSYMFKSWKTENSPILPIFQIEKNKNKNHKLWIHTNTIAERVDLSNKKSLQMFFDRFESFPLLEKWQNYLSDEICNAAKFNINEINDAISLCIEMNSENEIINWSFHLTKVKCSLLVENQHIDALLTRKSNARITS
;
A
#
# COMPACT_ATOMS: atom_id res chain seq x y z
N ASP A 1 7.05 15.91 -20.34
CA ASP A 1 8.25 15.29 -19.76
C ASP A 1 9.48 15.99 -20.33
N ILE A 2 10.51 16.18 -19.50
CA ILE A 2 11.80 16.77 -19.88
C ILE A 2 12.85 15.66 -19.83
N TYR A 3 13.60 15.48 -20.90
CA TYR A 3 14.70 14.52 -20.93
C TYR A 3 15.97 15.15 -20.35
N ILE A 4 16.63 14.46 -19.40
CA ILE A 4 17.87 14.92 -18.78
C ILE A 4 18.92 13.82 -18.98
N LYS A 5 20.06 14.18 -19.56
CA LYS A 5 21.20 13.26 -19.72
C LYS A 5 21.84 13.01 -18.36
N GLU A 6 22.42 11.84 -18.18
CA GLU A 6 23.08 11.42 -16.94
C GLU A 6 24.11 12.45 -16.42
N ASN A 7 24.95 12.98 -17.29
CA ASN A 7 25.95 13.98 -16.94
C ASN A 7 25.36 15.37 -16.61
N LEU A 8 24.06 15.57 -16.80
CA LEU A 8 23.32 16.81 -16.50
C LEU A 8 22.38 16.66 -15.29
N LEU A 9 22.40 15.53 -14.59
CA LEU A 9 21.59 15.27 -13.40
C LEU A 9 22.06 16.07 -12.16
N ASN A 10 23.29 16.58 -12.15
CA ASN A 10 23.84 17.36 -11.04
C ASN A 10 23.62 16.70 -9.66
N TYR A 11 23.98 15.41 -9.56
CA TYR A 11 23.82 14.56 -8.35
C TYR A 11 22.36 14.32 -7.90
N ALA A 12 21.38 14.63 -8.73
CA ALA A 12 20.00 14.27 -8.46
C ALA A 12 19.81 12.76 -8.62
N TRP A 13 18.98 12.18 -7.72
CA TRP A 13 18.61 10.79 -7.73
C TRP A 13 17.16 10.61 -8.17
N ASN A 14 16.83 9.39 -8.53
CA ASN A 14 15.45 9.06 -8.85
C ASN A 14 14.52 9.37 -7.67
N GLY A 15 13.46 10.11 -7.94
CA GLY A 15 12.47 10.56 -6.94
C GLY A 15 12.75 11.95 -6.34
N ASP A 16 13.95 12.53 -6.55
CA ASP A 16 14.24 13.87 -6.05
C ASP A 16 13.39 14.93 -6.77
N LYS A 17 13.00 15.95 -6.02
CA LYS A 17 12.37 17.14 -6.58
C LYS A 17 13.44 18.14 -6.97
N VAL A 18 13.48 18.49 -8.22
CA VAL A 18 14.58 19.27 -8.81
C VAL A 18 14.07 20.49 -9.56
N LEU A 19 14.89 21.53 -9.61
CA LEU A 19 14.72 22.64 -10.52
C LEU A 19 15.49 22.35 -11.80
N VAL A 20 14.79 22.34 -12.93
CA VAL A 20 15.35 22.01 -14.25
C VAL A 20 15.30 23.23 -15.16
N ARG A 21 16.43 23.57 -15.77
CA ARG A 21 16.49 24.58 -16.82
C ARG A 21 16.48 23.86 -18.18
N ILE A 22 15.61 24.32 -19.06
CA ILE A 22 15.52 23.79 -20.42
C ILE A 22 16.70 24.37 -21.23
N ILE A 23 17.49 23.48 -21.84
CA ILE A 23 18.63 23.81 -22.69
C ILE A 23 18.32 23.63 -24.18
N LYS A 24 17.24 22.86 -24.49
CA LYS A 24 16.78 22.64 -25.84
C LYS A 24 15.29 22.43 -25.85
N ASP A 25 14.58 23.18 -26.65
CA ASP A 25 13.15 23.06 -26.81
C ASP A 25 12.73 21.74 -27.46
N GLY A 26 11.59 21.23 -27.04
CA GLY A 26 10.98 20.04 -27.63
C GLY A 26 10.48 20.32 -29.05
N VAL A 27 10.57 19.37 -29.95
CA VAL A 27 9.96 19.38 -31.27
C VAL A 27 8.96 18.21 -31.39
N ARG A 28 8.03 18.30 -32.34
CA ARG A 28 6.81 17.48 -32.52
C ARG A 28 6.88 15.98 -32.16
N ARG A 29 8.07 15.39 -31.92
CA ARG A 29 8.29 13.99 -31.54
C ARG A 29 9.44 13.79 -30.55
N ARG A 30 10.01 14.87 -30.01
CA ARG A 30 11.13 14.82 -29.04
C ARG A 30 10.79 15.69 -27.84
N SER A 31 10.91 15.11 -26.65
CA SER A 31 10.83 15.86 -25.41
C SER A 31 11.91 16.96 -25.34
N PRO A 32 11.65 18.07 -24.68
CA PRO A 32 12.68 19.06 -24.41
C PRO A 32 13.83 18.44 -23.61
N GLU A 33 15.05 18.94 -23.81
CA GLU A 33 16.23 18.53 -23.05
C GLU A 33 16.50 19.58 -21.96
N GLY A 34 16.82 19.11 -20.75
CA GLY A 34 17.10 19.96 -19.59
C GLY A 34 18.37 19.61 -18.85
N VAL A 35 18.75 20.48 -17.94
CA VAL A 35 19.82 20.30 -16.95
C VAL A 35 19.27 20.58 -15.56
N VAL A 36 19.64 19.80 -14.57
CA VAL A 36 19.28 20.04 -13.18
C VAL A 36 20.14 21.19 -12.65
N ASP A 37 19.53 22.32 -12.32
CA ASP A 37 20.22 23.46 -11.71
C ASP A 37 20.41 23.27 -10.21
N CYS A 38 19.38 22.77 -9.51
CA CYS A 38 19.49 22.41 -8.09
C CYS A 38 18.45 21.36 -7.68
N ILE A 39 18.75 20.69 -6.57
CA ILE A 39 17.86 19.74 -5.90
C ILE A 39 17.09 20.49 -4.82
N VAL A 40 15.77 20.54 -4.95
CA VAL A 40 14.88 21.25 -4.03
C VAL A 40 14.56 20.39 -2.81
N GLU A 41 14.35 19.09 -3.03
CA GLU A 41 13.98 18.15 -2.00
C GLU A 41 14.55 16.75 -2.30
N ARG A 42 15.14 16.13 -1.30
CA ARG A 42 15.66 14.75 -1.37
C ARG A 42 14.58 13.78 -0.89
N THR A 43 14.24 12.83 -1.72
CA THR A 43 13.23 11.81 -1.38
C THR A 43 13.87 10.59 -0.71
N ASN A 44 15.05 10.18 -1.15
CA ASN A 44 15.69 8.95 -0.71
C ASN A 44 16.71 9.22 0.41
N GLN A 45 16.24 9.38 1.65
CA GLN A 45 17.12 9.46 2.82
C GLN A 45 17.62 8.07 3.27
N ILE A 46 16.90 7.03 2.88
CA ILE A 46 17.20 5.65 3.23
C ILE A 46 17.25 4.81 1.96
N LEU A 47 18.33 4.05 1.79
CA LEU A 47 18.56 3.19 0.64
C LEU A 47 18.74 1.74 1.03
N LEU A 48 18.33 0.84 0.12
CA LEU A 48 18.78 -0.54 0.12
C LEU A 48 20.04 -0.67 -0.71
N ALA A 49 21.07 -1.28 -0.16
CA ALA A 49 22.35 -1.43 -0.80
C ALA A 49 23.00 -2.80 -0.55
N LYS A 50 23.85 -3.21 -1.48
CA LYS A 50 24.82 -4.30 -1.27
C LYS A 50 26.08 -3.70 -0.68
N VAL A 51 26.70 -4.41 0.25
CA VAL A 51 27.99 -3.97 0.82
C VAL A 51 29.13 -4.50 -0.02
N GLU A 52 30.01 -3.62 -0.46
CA GLU A 52 31.25 -3.96 -1.18
C GLU A 52 32.45 -3.32 -0.49
N ILE A 53 33.57 -4.07 -0.44
CA ILE A 53 34.83 -3.57 0.07
C ILE A 53 35.74 -3.27 -1.14
N ILE A 54 36.08 -2.01 -1.34
CA ILE A 54 36.89 -1.53 -2.44
C ILE A 54 38.08 -0.80 -1.87
N LYS A 55 39.32 -1.31 -2.11
CA LYS A 55 40.56 -0.73 -1.60
C LYS A 55 40.53 -0.40 -0.11
N ASP A 56 40.14 -1.38 0.71
CA ASP A 56 40.01 -1.27 2.17
C ASP A 56 38.98 -0.24 2.67
N GLU A 57 38.19 0.31 1.80
CA GLU A 57 37.02 1.14 2.14
C GLU A 57 35.72 0.38 1.92
N VAL A 58 34.74 0.62 2.79
CA VAL A 58 33.45 -0.06 2.73
C VAL A 58 32.44 0.85 2.04
N TYR A 59 31.75 0.31 1.05
CA TYR A 59 30.74 1.02 0.29
C TYR A 59 29.39 0.27 0.28
N GLY A 60 28.32 1.03 0.36
CA GLY A 60 26.98 0.57 0.03
C GLY A 60 26.67 0.91 -1.43
N ILE A 61 26.46 -0.12 -2.25
CA ILE A 61 26.03 0.02 -3.63
C ILE A 61 24.51 -0.08 -3.69
N PRO A 62 23.79 1.00 -4.04
CA PRO A 62 22.33 0.96 -4.11
C PRO A 62 21.81 -0.17 -5.00
N ILE A 63 20.72 -0.80 -4.59
CA ILE A 63 20.04 -1.85 -5.38
C ILE A 63 19.19 -1.23 -6.50
N ASP A 64 18.79 0.03 -6.34
CA ASP A 64 18.09 0.76 -7.39
C ASP A 64 19.13 1.27 -8.40
N ASP A 65 19.16 0.64 -9.59
CA ASP A 65 20.07 0.97 -10.68
C ASP A 65 19.96 2.42 -11.17
N ARG A 66 18.89 3.12 -10.80
CA ARG A 66 18.68 4.54 -11.11
C ARG A 66 19.45 5.47 -10.16
N ILE A 67 20.04 4.93 -9.10
CA ILE A 67 20.90 5.66 -8.15
C ILE A 67 22.34 5.25 -8.42
N LEU A 68 23.06 6.08 -9.14
CA LEU A 68 24.42 5.77 -9.63
C LEU A 68 25.52 6.04 -8.60
N ALA A 69 25.18 6.58 -7.44
CA ALA A 69 26.14 6.93 -6.40
C ALA A 69 26.45 5.75 -5.48
N LYS A 70 27.74 5.59 -5.13
CA LYS A 70 28.16 4.74 -4.02
C LYS A 70 28.09 5.54 -2.73
N ILE A 71 27.76 4.88 -1.63
CA ILE A 71 27.69 5.48 -0.31
C ILE A 71 28.81 4.90 0.54
N LYS A 72 29.72 5.76 0.98
CA LYS A 72 30.80 5.35 1.87
C LYS A 72 30.24 5.05 3.27
N LEU A 73 30.60 3.87 3.79
CA LEU A 73 30.18 3.40 5.11
C LEU A 73 31.39 3.45 6.08
N PRO A 74 31.14 3.56 7.40
CA PRO A 74 32.23 3.50 8.38
C PRO A 74 32.93 2.14 8.32
N LYS A 75 34.27 2.13 8.41
CA LYS A 75 35.09 0.88 8.34
C LYS A 75 34.77 -0.11 9.47
N LYS A 76 34.36 0.38 10.62
CA LYS A 76 33.93 -0.41 11.79
C LYS A 76 32.59 0.10 12.24
N ASP A 77 31.60 -0.76 12.17
CA ASP A 77 30.31 -0.56 12.82
C ASP A 77 30.22 -1.56 13.97
N GLU A 78 29.95 -1.09 15.17
CA GLU A 78 29.82 -1.94 16.37
C GLU A 78 28.65 -2.92 16.26
N LYS A 79 27.65 -2.56 15.45
CA LYS A 79 26.42 -3.33 15.25
C LYS A 79 26.48 -4.30 14.07
N TYR A 80 27.30 -4.03 13.05
CA TYR A 80 27.30 -4.79 11.81
C TYR A 80 28.71 -5.23 11.43
N LYS A 81 28.87 -6.54 11.27
CA LYS A 81 30.08 -7.09 10.65
C LYS A 81 29.88 -7.08 9.14
N TYR A 82 30.57 -6.20 8.43
CA TYR A 82 30.57 -6.19 6.98
C TYR A 82 31.24 -7.46 6.46
N ILE A 83 30.43 -8.38 5.98
CA ILE A 83 30.91 -9.56 5.28
C ILE A 83 30.68 -9.28 3.79
N SER A 84 31.75 -9.34 3.01
CA SER A 84 31.72 -9.21 1.55
C SER A 84 31.03 -10.43 0.92
N ASP A 85 29.80 -10.69 1.26
CA ASP A 85 28.99 -11.74 0.66
C ASP A 85 27.86 -11.09 -0.12
N ASN A 86 27.69 -11.48 -1.40
CA ASN A 86 26.64 -10.98 -2.30
C ASN A 86 25.21 -11.18 -1.79
N LYS A 87 25.04 -11.85 -0.66
CA LYS A 87 23.74 -12.10 -0.01
C LYS A 87 23.36 -11.07 1.04
N ASN A 88 24.31 -10.21 1.47
CA ASN A 88 24.05 -9.24 2.53
C ASN A 88 23.56 -7.94 1.92
N ILE A 89 22.25 -7.72 2.06
CA ILE A 89 21.61 -6.46 1.73
C ILE A 89 21.45 -5.68 3.03
N VAL A 90 21.82 -4.42 3.00
CA VAL A 90 21.71 -3.51 4.14
C VAL A 90 20.76 -2.35 3.81
N LYS A 91 20.12 -1.85 4.84
CA LYS A 91 19.40 -0.59 4.81
C LYS A 91 20.32 0.49 5.34
N ILE A 92 20.60 1.49 4.52
CA ILE A 92 21.53 2.59 4.80
C ILE A 92 20.73 3.88 4.96
N GLU A 93 21.01 4.63 6.00
CA GLU A 93 20.59 6.02 6.14
C GLU A 93 21.72 6.93 5.63
N ILE A 94 21.37 7.95 4.87
CA ILE A 94 22.31 8.88 4.25
C ILE A 94 22.57 10.03 5.22
N ASP A 95 23.81 10.15 5.70
CA ASP A 95 24.25 11.25 6.55
C ASP A 95 24.68 12.45 5.74
N LEU A 96 25.31 12.21 4.57
CA LEU A 96 25.76 13.24 3.64
C LEU A 96 25.54 12.78 2.20
N PHE A 97 24.77 13.55 1.45
CA PHE A 97 24.57 13.29 0.02
C PHE A 97 25.82 13.64 -0.79
N PRO A 98 26.10 12.89 -1.89
CA PRO A 98 27.22 13.21 -2.75
C PRO A 98 27.03 14.59 -3.39
N ILE A 99 28.09 15.38 -3.42
CA ILE A 99 28.13 16.70 -4.06
C ILE A 99 29.54 16.99 -4.58
N ALA A 100 29.63 17.45 -5.80
CA ALA A 100 30.91 17.73 -6.46
C ALA A 100 31.87 16.53 -6.38
N GLN A 101 33.01 16.67 -5.70
CA GLN A 101 34.02 15.62 -5.52
C GLN A 101 33.83 14.84 -4.20
N GLN A 102 32.85 15.17 -3.41
CA GLN A 102 32.57 14.49 -2.15
C GLN A 102 31.67 13.28 -2.38
N GLU A 103 32.13 12.12 -1.93
CA GLU A 103 31.33 10.90 -1.92
C GLU A 103 30.18 11.02 -0.92
N GLY A 104 29.08 10.35 -1.20
CA GLY A 104 28.01 10.19 -0.23
C GLY A 104 28.50 9.38 0.99
N ILE A 105 28.06 9.78 2.18
CA ILE A 105 28.37 9.10 3.44
C ILE A 105 27.06 8.64 4.07
N GLY A 106 27.05 7.47 4.67
CA GLY A 106 25.91 6.93 5.39
C GLY A 106 26.31 5.86 6.38
N HIS A 107 25.35 5.38 7.14
CA HIS A 107 25.55 4.29 8.08
C HIS A 107 24.44 3.24 7.93
N VAL A 108 24.76 2.01 8.35
CA VAL A 108 23.81 0.90 8.29
C VAL A 108 22.85 0.99 9.48
N ILE A 109 21.55 1.03 9.17
CA ILE A 109 20.49 1.02 10.20
C ILE A 109 19.91 -0.38 10.39
N LYS A 110 19.94 -1.24 9.35
CA LYS A 110 19.43 -2.62 9.42
C LYS A 110 20.14 -3.51 8.40
N GLU A 111 20.48 -4.72 8.81
CA GLU A 111 20.92 -5.78 7.91
C GLU A 111 19.74 -6.66 7.50
N LEU A 112 19.66 -6.99 6.21
CA LEU A 112 18.66 -7.87 5.63
C LEU A 112 19.39 -9.07 5.04
N ILE A 113 19.51 -10.14 5.82
CA ILE A 113 20.18 -11.37 5.39
C ILE A 113 19.19 -12.20 4.58
N LEU A 114 19.43 -12.33 3.28
CA LEU A 114 18.62 -13.16 2.38
C LEU A 114 19.01 -14.64 2.52
N ASN A 115 18.49 -15.31 3.51
CA ASN A 115 18.75 -16.74 3.79
C ASN A 115 17.53 -17.60 3.50
N ASN A 116 16.96 -17.55 2.31
CA ASN A 116 15.80 -18.37 1.93
C ASN A 116 14.69 -18.43 2.99
N ASN A 117 14.57 -17.38 3.80
CA ASN A 117 13.59 -17.27 4.84
C ASN A 117 12.51 -16.27 4.39
N GLU A 118 11.31 -16.75 4.17
CA GLU A 118 10.17 -15.97 3.65
C GLU A 118 9.92 -14.65 4.39
N LYS A 119 10.23 -14.60 5.68
CA LYS A 119 10.07 -13.38 6.50
C LYS A 119 11.07 -12.28 6.13
N LEU A 120 12.27 -12.63 5.71
CA LEU A 120 13.32 -11.68 5.30
C LEU A 120 13.09 -11.18 3.89
N ASP A 121 12.60 -12.04 3.00
CA ASP A 121 12.20 -11.65 1.66
C ASP A 121 11.06 -10.63 1.70
N THR A 122 10.13 -10.81 2.63
CA THR A 122 9.06 -9.84 2.87
C THR A 122 9.60 -8.47 3.32
N ASP A 123 10.55 -8.44 4.27
CA ASP A 123 11.17 -7.20 4.75
C ASP A 123 11.97 -6.50 3.63
N PHE A 124 12.59 -7.27 2.75
CA PHE A 124 13.28 -6.75 1.58
C PHE A 124 12.30 -6.10 0.60
N VAL A 125 11.21 -6.79 0.23
CA VAL A 125 10.19 -6.27 -0.69
C VAL A 125 9.54 -4.99 -0.14
N LEU A 126 9.18 -4.98 1.14
CA LEU A 126 8.61 -3.80 1.80
C LEU A 126 9.58 -2.61 1.78
N SER A 127 10.85 -2.87 2.06
CA SER A 127 11.87 -1.83 2.06
C SER A 127 12.15 -1.30 0.64
N LYS A 128 12.19 -2.18 -0.36
CA LYS A 128 12.38 -1.81 -1.78
C LYS A 128 11.23 -0.95 -2.30
N SER A 129 10.03 -1.19 -1.82
CA SER A 129 8.82 -0.45 -2.21
C SER A 129 8.59 0.81 -1.35
N ASN A 130 9.53 1.19 -0.50
CA ASN A 130 9.41 2.28 0.48
C ASN A 130 8.16 2.15 1.39
N ILE A 131 7.67 0.94 1.54
CA ILE A 131 6.56 0.65 2.41
C ILE A 131 7.12 0.47 3.82
N HIS A 132 7.00 1.50 4.64
CA HIS A 132 7.43 1.42 6.02
C HIS A 132 6.47 0.57 6.83
N ARG A 133 6.98 -0.48 7.50
CA ARG A 133 6.24 -1.06 8.62
C ARG A 133 6.09 0.04 9.65
N ILE A 134 4.88 0.48 9.88
CA ILE A 134 4.63 1.45 10.93
C ILE A 134 4.83 0.71 12.26
N ALA A 135 6.03 0.85 12.81
CA ALA A 135 6.29 0.49 14.18
C ALA A 135 5.76 1.64 15.06
N ASN A 136 4.95 1.33 16.06
CA ASN A 136 4.57 2.22 17.15
C ASN A 136 3.68 3.43 16.81
N PHE A 137 2.56 3.22 16.10
CA PHE A 137 1.46 4.17 16.22
C PHE A 137 0.72 3.97 17.55
N GLN A 138 0.52 5.06 18.27
CA GLN A 138 -0.50 5.06 19.33
C GLN A 138 -1.84 4.84 18.62
N ASN A 139 -2.49 3.70 18.89
CA ASN A 139 -3.80 3.42 18.36
C ASN A 139 -4.74 4.58 18.72
N PRO A 140 -5.52 5.09 17.76
CA PRO A 140 -6.54 6.08 18.07
C PRO A 140 -7.55 5.45 19.03
N LYS A 141 -8.10 6.28 19.91
CA LYS A 141 -9.14 5.85 20.84
C LYS A 141 -10.37 5.40 20.05
N LEU A 142 -10.83 4.18 20.34
CA LEU A 142 -12.07 3.69 19.76
C LEU A 142 -13.28 4.41 20.38
N THR A 143 -14.23 4.76 19.55
CA THR A 143 -15.51 5.37 19.96
C THR A 143 -16.66 4.43 19.70
N VAL A 144 -17.75 4.64 20.41
CA VAL A 144 -19.03 3.96 20.12
C VAL A 144 -19.64 4.62 18.88
N GLY A 145 -20.06 3.82 17.92
CA GLY A 145 -20.63 4.31 16.66
C GLY A 145 -21.85 5.21 16.90
N ASN A 146 -22.07 6.13 15.98
CA ASN A 146 -23.11 7.14 16.05
C ASN A 146 -24.52 6.49 15.90
N GLN A 147 -25.48 6.88 16.73
CA GLN A 147 -26.87 6.41 16.63
C GLN A 147 -27.65 7.20 15.56
N GLN A 148 -27.21 7.17 14.32
CA GLN A 148 -27.90 7.80 13.20
C GLN A 148 -29.00 6.86 12.66
N GLN A 149 -30.04 7.45 12.08
CA GLN A 149 -31.07 6.67 11.39
C GLN A 149 -30.46 5.98 10.18
N ARG A 150 -30.63 4.65 10.11
CA ARG A 150 -30.05 3.79 9.07
C ARG A 150 -31.15 3.05 8.33
N LEU A 151 -30.97 2.91 7.02
CA LEU A 151 -31.82 2.05 6.19
C LEU A 151 -31.56 0.58 6.54
N ASP A 152 -32.58 -0.15 6.94
CA ASP A 152 -32.44 -1.56 7.29
C ASP A 152 -32.54 -2.45 6.05
N LEU A 153 -31.41 -3.07 5.71
CA LEU A 153 -31.25 -4.05 4.63
C LEU A 153 -30.86 -5.44 5.18
N SER A 154 -30.95 -5.64 6.50
CA SER A 154 -30.48 -6.87 7.16
C SER A 154 -31.28 -8.12 6.80
N SER A 155 -32.51 -7.97 6.31
CA SER A 155 -33.36 -9.07 5.85
C SER A 155 -33.04 -9.59 4.45
N LYS A 156 -32.17 -8.89 3.73
CA LYS A 156 -31.81 -9.23 2.34
C LYS A 156 -30.60 -10.18 2.30
N ASN A 157 -30.58 -11.06 1.29
CA ASN A 157 -29.43 -11.92 1.06
C ASN A 157 -28.22 -11.10 0.66
N SER A 158 -27.12 -11.31 1.33
CA SER A 158 -25.87 -10.58 1.12
C SER A 158 -24.66 -11.50 1.26
N TYR A 159 -23.60 -11.16 0.56
CA TYR A 159 -22.47 -12.02 0.34
C TYR A 159 -21.16 -11.29 0.61
N MET A 160 -20.23 -11.97 1.23
CA MET A 160 -18.84 -11.53 1.40
C MET A 160 -17.92 -12.50 0.69
N PHE A 161 -16.95 -11.99 -0.07
CA PHE A 161 -16.02 -12.83 -0.84
C PHE A 161 -14.62 -12.75 -0.23
N LYS A 162 -14.05 -13.91 0.11
CA LYS A 162 -12.69 -14.03 0.61
C LYS A 162 -11.85 -14.81 -0.38
N SER A 163 -11.06 -14.10 -1.19
CA SER A 163 -10.27 -14.67 -2.28
C SER A 163 -8.88 -15.19 -1.89
N TRP A 164 -8.51 -15.16 -0.61
CA TRP A 164 -7.20 -15.61 -0.11
C TRP A 164 -7.34 -16.43 1.18
N LYS A 165 -6.33 -17.25 1.45
CA LYS A 165 -6.32 -18.16 2.60
C LYS A 165 -5.69 -17.57 3.87
N THR A 166 -4.99 -16.44 3.75
CA THR A 166 -4.20 -15.89 4.86
C THR A 166 -5.06 -15.38 6.01
N GLU A 167 -4.53 -15.50 7.21
CA GLU A 167 -5.05 -14.80 8.39
C GLU A 167 -4.87 -13.29 8.25
N ASN A 168 -5.54 -12.50 9.08
CA ASN A 168 -5.50 -11.04 9.04
C ASN A 168 -5.94 -10.43 7.69
N SER A 169 -7.01 -10.98 7.12
CA SER A 169 -7.62 -10.41 5.92
C SER A 169 -8.02 -8.94 6.16
N PRO A 170 -7.91 -8.08 5.13
CA PRO A 170 -8.44 -6.73 5.20
C PRO A 170 -9.94 -6.77 5.48
N ILE A 171 -10.48 -5.62 5.84
CA ILE A 171 -11.92 -5.45 6.00
C ILE A 171 -12.58 -5.65 4.65
N LEU A 172 -13.40 -6.70 4.56
CA LEU A 172 -14.07 -7.08 3.32
C LEU A 172 -15.40 -6.37 3.18
N PRO A 173 -15.77 -5.88 1.99
CA PRO A 173 -17.10 -5.38 1.72
C PRO A 173 -18.12 -6.51 1.66
N ILE A 174 -19.39 -6.18 1.97
CA ILE A 174 -20.53 -7.04 1.74
C ILE A 174 -21.24 -6.59 0.48
N PHE A 175 -21.66 -7.52 -0.36
CA PHE A 175 -22.39 -7.27 -1.59
C PHE A 175 -23.80 -7.80 -1.51
N GLN A 176 -24.75 -7.04 -2.07
CA GLN A 176 -26.14 -7.43 -2.19
C GLN A 176 -26.68 -7.04 -3.56
N ILE A 177 -27.45 -7.90 -4.17
CA ILE A 177 -28.07 -7.64 -5.46
C ILE A 177 -29.59 -7.76 -5.34
N GLU A 178 -30.29 -6.73 -5.75
CA GLU A 178 -31.74 -6.71 -5.87
C GLU A 178 -32.14 -6.62 -7.33
N LYS A 179 -33.15 -7.40 -7.71
CA LYS A 179 -33.76 -7.34 -9.05
C LYS A 179 -35.13 -6.70 -8.95
N ASN A 180 -35.37 -5.69 -9.75
CA ASN A 180 -36.66 -5.06 -9.88
C ASN A 180 -37.51 -5.76 -10.95
N LYS A 181 -38.84 -5.58 -10.88
CA LYS A 181 -39.80 -6.14 -11.85
C LYS A 181 -39.51 -5.73 -13.29
N ASN A 182 -38.89 -4.59 -13.50
CA ASN A 182 -38.53 -4.04 -14.82
C ASN A 182 -37.18 -4.54 -15.37
N LYS A 183 -36.64 -5.65 -14.83
CA LYS A 183 -35.31 -6.20 -15.15
C LYS A 183 -34.13 -5.29 -14.80
N ASN A 184 -34.37 -4.18 -14.14
CA ASN A 184 -33.30 -3.34 -13.58
C ASN A 184 -32.70 -4.01 -12.35
N HIS A 185 -31.43 -3.74 -12.08
CA HIS A 185 -30.71 -4.29 -10.97
C HIS A 185 -30.25 -3.17 -10.04
N LYS A 186 -30.22 -3.45 -8.73
CA LYS A 186 -29.53 -2.61 -7.75
C LYS A 186 -28.40 -3.43 -7.14
N LEU A 187 -27.19 -2.95 -7.33
CA LEU A 187 -26.00 -3.48 -6.65
C LEU A 187 -25.73 -2.60 -5.42
N TRP A 188 -25.71 -3.22 -4.29
CA TRP A 188 -25.28 -2.60 -3.04
C TRP A 188 -23.89 -3.08 -2.69
N ILE A 189 -23.01 -2.14 -2.35
CA ILE A 189 -21.67 -2.38 -1.83
C ILE A 189 -21.61 -1.76 -0.46
N HIS A 190 -21.51 -2.60 0.57
CA HIS A 190 -21.52 -2.18 1.96
C HIS A 190 -20.10 -2.19 2.50
N THR A 191 -19.66 -1.07 3.04
CA THR A 191 -18.37 -0.94 3.72
C THR A 191 -18.60 -0.61 5.19
N ASN A 192 -17.62 -0.88 6.03
CA ASN A 192 -17.70 -0.59 7.44
C ASN A 192 -17.67 0.92 7.75
N THR A 193 -18.04 1.27 8.97
CA THR A 193 -18.13 2.64 9.47
C THR A 193 -16.91 3.00 10.33
N ILE A 194 -15.69 2.80 9.82
CA ILE A 194 -14.44 3.04 10.57
C ILE A 194 -14.40 4.46 11.17
N ALA A 195 -14.78 5.46 10.37
CA ALA A 195 -14.76 6.85 10.81
C ALA A 195 -15.66 7.13 12.03
N GLU A 196 -16.72 6.33 12.22
CA GLU A 196 -17.58 6.43 13.39
C GLU A 196 -17.01 5.69 14.61
N ARG A 197 -16.02 4.84 14.42
CA ARG A 197 -15.40 3.99 15.44
C ARG A 197 -14.08 4.55 15.98
N VAL A 198 -13.59 5.65 15.42
CA VAL A 198 -12.30 6.21 15.74
C VAL A 198 -12.44 7.69 16.09
N ASP A 199 -11.77 8.10 17.16
CA ASP A 199 -11.66 9.52 17.51
C ASP A 199 -10.71 10.23 16.55
N LEU A 200 -11.26 10.97 15.59
CA LEU A 200 -10.53 11.74 14.58
C LEU A 200 -10.17 13.17 15.04
N SER A 201 -10.50 13.57 16.27
CA SER A 201 -10.18 14.89 16.80
C SER A 201 -8.68 15.07 17.08
N ASN A 202 -7.96 13.96 17.27
CA ASN A 202 -6.53 13.96 17.54
C ASN A 202 -5.72 14.01 16.25
N LYS A 203 -4.87 15.06 16.07
CA LYS A 203 -3.99 15.21 14.90
C LYS A 203 -3.06 14.02 14.66
N LYS A 204 -2.58 13.34 15.71
CA LYS A 204 -1.72 12.16 15.57
C LYS A 204 -2.50 10.97 14.99
N SER A 205 -3.77 10.80 15.39
CA SER A 205 -4.64 9.77 14.82
C SER A 205 -4.94 10.03 13.35
N LEU A 206 -5.20 11.29 13.00
CA LEU A 206 -5.39 11.69 11.60
C LEU A 206 -4.13 11.43 10.76
N GLN A 207 -2.94 11.78 11.25
CA GLN A 207 -1.69 11.56 10.52
C GLN A 207 -1.51 10.08 10.14
N MET A 208 -1.87 9.16 11.03
CA MET A 208 -1.82 7.72 10.75
C MET A 208 -2.64 7.34 9.49
N PHE A 209 -3.79 7.96 9.28
CA PHE A 209 -4.62 7.69 8.10
C PHE A 209 -4.03 8.31 6.82
N PHE A 210 -3.29 9.40 6.95
CA PHE A 210 -2.61 10.04 5.80
C PHE A 210 -1.32 9.32 5.39
N ASP A 211 -0.63 8.69 6.34
CA ASP A 211 0.64 8.01 6.07
C ASP A 211 0.45 6.61 5.44
N ARG A 212 -0.78 6.10 5.45
CA ARG A 212 -1.12 4.78 4.90
C ARG A 212 -2.38 4.85 4.06
N PHE A 213 -2.30 4.42 2.82
CA PHE A 213 -3.42 4.48 1.88
C PHE A 213 -4.03 3.13 1.53
N GLU A 214 -3.28 2.04 1.68
CA GLU A 214 -3.75 0.75 1.20
C GLU A 214 -3.24 -0.43 2.04
N SER A 215 -4.04 -1.49 2.03
CA SER A 215 -3.64 -2.80 2.52
C SER A 215 -3.10 -3.61 1.37
N PHE A 216 -2.05 -4.38 1.58
CA PHE A 216 -1.46 -5.22 0.54
C PHE A 216 -1.14 -6.62 1.06
N PRO A 217 -1.23 -7.63 0.19
CA PRO A 217 -0.92 -8.99 0.55
C PRO A 217 0.60 -9.18 0.66
N LEU A 218 1.02 -9.85 1.73
CA LEU A 218 2.32 -10.45 1.88
C LEU A 218 2.13 -11.96 1.85
N LEU A 219 3.19 -12.72 1.55
CA LEU A 219 3.12 -14.18 1.31
C LEU A 219 2.17 -14.93 2.24
N GLU A 220 2.31 -14.76 3.54
CA GLU A 220 1.50 -15.46 4.54
C GLU A 220 0.41 -14.61 5.21
N LYS A 221 0.47 -13.29 5.09
CA LYS A 221 -0.45 -12.37 5.78
C LYS A 221 -0.66 -11.08 5.02
N TRP A 222 -1.75 -10.39 5.34
CA TRP A 222 -1.98 -9.04 4.89
C TRP A 222 -1.28 -8.02 5.78
N GLN A 223 -0.68 -7.02 5.16
CA GLN A 223 -0.30 -5.79 5.84
C GLN A 223 -1.45 -4.81 5.72
N ASN A 224 -2.22 -4.68 6.78
CA ASN A 224 -3.33 -3.74 6.80
C ASN A 224 -2.83 -2.29 6.92
N TYR A 225 -3.53 -1.37 6.27
CA TYR A 225 -3.25 0.06 6.42
C TYR A 225 -3.68 0.60 7.78
N LEU A 226 -4.63 -0.05 8.46
CA LEU A 226 -5.07 0.25 9.82
C LEU A 226 -4.41 -0.71 10.82
N SER A 227 -4.37 -0.30 12.09
CA SER A 227 -3.95 -1.20 13.15
C SER A 227 -4.89 -2.40 13.29
N ASP A 228 -4.39 -3.51 13.80
CA ASP A 228 -5.21 -4.72 14.01
C ASP A 228 -6.40 -4.45 14.95
N GLU A 229 -6.23 -3.56 15.93
CA GLU A 229 -7.31 -3.15 16.84
C GLU A 229 -8.46 -2.46 16.09
N ILE A 230 -8.15 -1.50 15.22
CA ILE A 230 -9.16 -0.81 14.39
C ILE A 230 -9.78 -1.78 13.39
N CYS A 231 -8.97 -2.62 12.74
CA CYS A 231 -9.45 -3.62 11.80
C CYS A 231 -10.46 -4.57 12.48
N ASN A 232 -10.16 -5.03 13.68
CA ASN A 232 -11.05 -5.92 14.43
C ASN A 232 -12.33 -5.21 14.87
N ALA A 233 -12.24 -3.96 15.31
CA ALA A 233 -13.41 -3.17 15.70
C ALA A 233 -14.33 -2.82 14.52
N ALA A 234 -13.77 -2.71 13.31
CA ALA A 234 -14.51 -2.33 12.11
C ALA A 234 -14.95 -3.54 11.26
N LYS A 235 -14.49 -4.74 11.58
CA LYS A 235 -14.81 -5.97 10.85
C LYS A 235 -16.30 -6.28 10.94
N PHE A 236 -16.90 -6.67 9.83
CA PHE A 236 -18.26 -7.17 9.85
C PHE A 236 -18.33 -8.54 10.53
N ASN A 237 -19.22 -8.66 11.49
CA ASN A 237 -19.53 -9.95 12.12
C ASN A 237 -20.52 -10.71 11.22
N ILE A 238 -20.15 -11.92 10.85
CA ILE A 238 -21.01 -12.78 10.02
C ILE A 238 -22.24 -13.20 10.85
N ASN A 239 -23.40 -13.21 10.23
CA ASN A 239 -24.68 -13.53 10.85
C ASN A 239 -25.20 -12.53 11.89
N GLU A 240 -24.51 -11.43 12.13
CA GLU A 240 -24.98 -10.33 12.98
C GLU A 240 -25.40 -9.12 12.15
N ILE A 241 -26.18 -8.22 12.75
CA ILE A 241 -26.52 -6.95 12.13
C ILE A 241 -25.35 -5.98 12.36
N ASN A 242 -24.84 -5.45 11.28
CA ASN A 242 -23.72 -4.53 11.28
C ASN A 242 -24.13 -3.18 10.71
N ASP A 243 -23.58 -2.11 11.27
CA ASP A 243 -23.68 -0.77 10.70
C ASP A 243 -22.73 -0.63 9.51
N ALA A 244 -23.23 -0.03 8.43
CA ALA A 244 -22.48 0.14 7.20
C ALA A 244 -22.71 1.50 6.54
N ILE A 245 -21.73 1.93 5.75
CA ILE A 245 -21.87 2.92 4.69
C ILE A 245 -22.02 2.14 3.40
N SER A 246 -23.04 2.44 2.63
CA SER A 246 -23.39 1.65 1.47
C SER A 246 -23.53 2.49 0.22
N LEU A 247 -22.90 2.04 -0.85
CA LEU A 247 -23.11 2.55 -2.20
C LEU A 247 -24.19 1.71 -2.87
N CYS A 248 -25.28 2.36 -3.30
CA CYS A 248 -26.29 1.76 -4.17
C CYS A 248 -26.02 2.17 -5.62
N ILE A 249 -25.87 1.21 -6.51
CA ILE A 249 -25.71 1.42 -7.94
C ILE A 249 -26.95 0.84 -8.63
N GLU A 250 -27.69 1.67 -9.35
CA GLU A 250 -28.85 1.24 -10.15
C GLU A 250 -28.41 1.04 -11.59
N MET A 251 -28.72 -0.13 -12.14
CA MET A 251 -28.36 -0.52 -13.52
C MET A 251 -29.62 -0.90 -14.29
N ASN A 252 -29.64 -0.59 -15.58
CA ASN A 252 -30.69 -1.03 -16.50
C ASN A 252 -30.52 -2.51 -16.88
N SER A 253 -31.40 -3.01 -17.76
CA SER A 253 -31.35 -4.39 -18.28
C SER A 253 -30.11 -4.72 -19.10
N GLU A 254 -29.38 -3.71 -19.56
CA GLU A 254 -28.14 -3.82 -20.33
C GLU A 254 -26.88 -3.67 -19.44
N ASN A 255 -27.07 -3.58 -18.12
CA ASN A 255 -26.03 -3.34 -17.10
C ASN A 255 -25.35 -1.96 -17.18
N GLU A 256 -25.98 -0.98 -17.80
CA GLU A 256 -25.51 0.40 -17.76
C GLU A 256 -25.97 1.07 -16.47
N ILE A 257 -25.09 1.88 -15.88
CA ILE A 257 -25.39 2.62 -14.64
C ILE A 257 -26.35 3.76 -14.96
N ILE A 258 -27.53 3.72 -14.32
CA ILE A 258 -28.55 4.77 -14.44
C ILE A 258 -28.37 5.81 -13.33
N ASN A 259 -28.08 5.36 -12.13
CA ASN A 259 -27.99 6.21 -10.93
C ASN A 259 -27.14 5.56 -9.86
N TRP A 260 -26.62 6.36 -8.94
CA TRP A 260 -25.96 5.87 -7.73
C TRP A 260 -26.18 6.81 -6.54
N SER A 261 -26.13 6.26 -5.33
CA SER A 261 -26.33 7.03 -4.10
C SER A 261 -25.65 6.37 -2.91
N PHE A 262 -25.27 7.19 -1.91
CA PHE A 262 -24.74 6.71 -0.64
C PHE A 262 -25.80 6.68 0.43
N HIS A 263 -25.76 5.67 1.30
CA HIS A 263 -26.69 5.48 2.40
C HIS A 263 -25.97 4.98 3.64
N LEU A 264 -26.45 5.38 4.80
CA LEU A 264 -26.13 4.71 6.05
C LEU A 264 -27.11 3.54 6.20
N THR A 265 -26.59 2.32 6.41
CA THR A 265 -27.40 1.11 6.40
C THR A 265 -27.13 0.20 7.59
N LYS A 266 -28.07 -0.73 7.84
CA LYS A 266 -27.88 -1.92 8.66
C LYS A 266 -27.90 -3.13 7.75
N VAL A 267 -26.86 -3.95 7.81
CA VAL A 267 -26.70 -5.12 6.94
C VAL A 267 -26.32 -6.35 7.75
N LYS A 268 -26.66 -7.52 7.22
CA LYS A 268 -26.26 -8.79 7.79
C LYS A 268 -25.64 -9.65 6.71
N CYS A 269 -24.36 -10.05 6.87
CA CYS A 269 -23.74 -10.98 5.94
C CYS A 269 -24.40 -12.36 6.06
N SER A 270 -25.05 -12.80 5.00
CA SER A 270 -25.75 -14.09 4.96
C SER A 270 -24.81 -15.24 4.63
N LEU A 271 -23.78 -14.99 3.81
CA LEU A 271 -22.87 -16.02 3.35
C LEU A 271 -21.47 -15.46 3.11
N LEU A 272 -20.46 -16.11 3.70
CA LEU A 272 -19.07 -15.93 3.36
C LEU A 272 -18.69 -16.94 2.28
N VAL A 273 -18.28 -16.44 1.09
CA VAL A 273 -17.79 -17.27 -0.01
C VAL A 273 -16.27 -17.31 0.04
N GLU A 274 -15.74 -18.48 0.32
CA GLU A 274 -14.29 -18.69 0.39
C GLU A 274 -13.67 -18.97 -0.98
N ASN A 275 -12.36 -18.75 -1.10
CA ASN A 275 -11.58 -18.88 -2.34
C ASN A 275 -11.85 -20.17 -3.10
N GLN A 276 -11.89 -21.31 -2.40
CA GLN A 276 -12.14 -22.62 -3.02
C GLN A 276 -13.48 -22.74 -3.77
N HIS A 277 -14.44 -21.87 -3.47
CA HIS A 277 -15.75 -21.85 -4.09
C HIS A 277 -15.88 -20.80 -5.20
N ILE A 278 -15.01 -19.78 -5.21
CA ILE A 278 -15.09 -18.66 -6.17
C ILE A 278 -14.86 -19.17 -7.59
N ASP A 279 -13.84 -19.97 -7.82
CA ASP A 279 -13.54 -20.52 -9.15
C ASP A 279 -14.68 -21.42 -9.65
N ALA A 280 -15.25 -22.23 -8.75
CA ALA A 280 -16.41 -23.07 -9.08
C ALA A 280 -17.64 -22.22 -9.43
N LEU A 281 -17.85 -21.08 -8.80
CA LEU A 281 -18.93 -20.15 -9.13
C LEU A 281 -18.72 -19.47 -10.48
N LEU A 282 -17.49 -19.05 -10.79
CA LEU A 282 -17.15 -18.37 -12.05
C LEU A 282 -17.25 -19.30 -13.26
N THR A 283 -16.92 -20.57 -13.11
CA THR A 283 -16.95 -21.57 -14.18
C THR A 283 -18.32 -22.24 -14.36
N ARG A 284 -19.26 -21.96 -13.47
CA ARG A 284 -20.57 -22.64 -13.43
C ARG A 284 -21.48 -22.13 -14.55
N LYS A 285 -22.16 -23.09 -15.21
CA LYS A 285 -23.23 -22.74 -16.14
C LYS A 285 -24.42 -22.12 -15.38
N SER A 286 -25.02 -21.07 -15.97
CA SER A 286 -26.12 -20.29 -15.35
C SER A 286 -27.32 -21.09 -14.82
N ASN A 287 -27.52 -22.32 -15.31
CA ASN A 287 -28.64 -23.20 -14.96
C ASN A 287 -28.30 -24.26 -13.88
N ALA A 288 -27.07 -24.27 -13.36
CA ALA A 288 -26.69 -25.23 -12.33
C ALA A 288 -27.27 -24.79 -10.97
N ARG A 289 -28.05 -25.66 -10.31
CA ARG A 289 -28.53 -25.42 -8.95
C ARG A 289 -27.38 -25.46 -7.97
N ILE A 290 -27.31 -24.49 -7.05
CA ILE A 290 -26.40 -24.53 -5.91
C ILE A 290 -27.04 -25.53 -4.93
N THR A 291 -26.46 -26.71 -4.80
CA THR A 291 -26.75 -27.58 -3.67
C THR A 291 -25.89 -27.06 -2.50
N SER A 292 -26.58 -26.62 -1.45
CA SER A 292 -25.99 -26.21 -0.17
C SER A 292 -25.27 -27.33 0.51
#